data_2d5abf4fa92f0057e7ad38371e75d9ad
#
_entry.id   2d5abf4fa92f0057e7ad38371e75d9ad
#
_cell.length_a   1.000
_cell.length_b   1.000
_cell.length_c   1.000
_cell.angle_alpha   90.00
_cell.angle_beta   90.00
_cell.angle_gamma   90.00
#
_symmetry.space_group_name_H-M   'P 1'
#
loop_
_entity.id
_entity.type
_entity.pdbx_description
1 polymer ?
#
loop_
_entity_poly.entity_id
_entity_poly.type
_entity_poly.pdbx_seq_one_letter_code
_entity_poly.pdbx_strand_id
1 'polypeptide(L)' 'MNISGADLVHAASAIGAGLAVIAGIGPGVGQGIAAGYGASAVGRNPGARGEIMSTMLLGQAVAETTGLYGLVVAMIL' A
#
# COMPACT_ATOMS: atom_id res chain seq x y z
N MET A 1 -6.62 -37.35 7.97
CA MET A 1 -7.19 -36.01 7.81
C MET A 1 -8.06 -35.99 6.57
N ASN A 2 -9.33 -35.63 6.73
CA ASN A 2 -10.27 -35.59 5.61
C ASN A 2 -10.37 -34.14 5.11
N ILE A 3 -9.78 -33.88 3.95
CA ILE A 3 -9.82 -32.57 3.32
C ILE A 3 -10.62 -32.68 2.03
N SER A 4 -11.70 -31.93 1.93
CA SER A 4 -12.49 -31.86 0.71
C SER A 4 -11.85 -30.93 -0.31
N GLY A 5 -12.33 -30.95 -1.56
CA GLY A 5 -11.94 -29.98 -2.57
C GLY A 5 -12.27 -28.56 -2.14
N ALA A 6 -13.40 -28.35 -1.47
CA ALA A 6 -13.79 -27.04 -0.95
C ALA A 6 -12.83 -26.54 0.13
N ASP A 7 -12.39 -27.44 1.03
CA ASP A 7 -11.41 -27.10 2.05
C ASP A 7 -10.09 -26.66 1.43
N LEU A 8 -9.65 -27.36 0.39
CA LEU A 8 -8.42 -27.00 -0.33
C LEU A 8 -8.53 -25.65 -1.00
N VAL A 9 -9.64 -25.36 -1.65
CA VAL A 9 -9.89 -24.06 -2.28
C VAL A 9 -9.92 -22.95 -1.23
N HIS A 10 -10.56 -23.19 -0.08
CA HIS A 10 -10.58 -22.22 1.02
C HIS A 10 -9.19 -21.90 1.53
N ALA A 11 -8.38 -22.94 1.75
CA ALA A 11 -7.00 -22.76 2.21
C ALA A 11 -6.16 -21.99 1.19
N ALA A 12 -6.28 -22.36 -0.10
CA ALA A 12 -5.58 -21.67 -1.18
C ALA A 12 -5.99 -20.20 -1.29
N SER A 13 -7.30 -19.91 -1.16
CA SER A 13 -7.81 -18.54 -1.19
C SER A 13 -7.28 -17.71 -0.04
N ALA A 14 -7.20 -18.27 1.17
CA ALA A 14 -6.66 -17.56 2.32
C ALA A 14 -5.18 -17.21 2.13
N ILE A 15 -4.39 -18.16 1.60
CA ILE A 15 -2.98 -17.92 1.30
C ILE A 15 -2.85 -16.88 0.17
N GLY A 16 -3.65 -17.02 -0.88
CA GLY A 16 -3.67 -16.09 -2.00
C GLY A 16 -4.04 -14.67 -1.58
N ALA A 17 -5.00 -14.53 -0.67
CA ALA A 17 -5.39 -13.23 -0.12
C ALA A 17 -4.23 -12.59 0.65
N GLY A 18 -3.50 -13.37 1.45
CA GLY A 18 -2.31 -12.90 2.15
C GLY A 18 -1.21 -12.45 1.19
N LEU A 19 -0.98 -13.22 0.12
CA LEU A 19 0.00 -12.87 -0.91
C LEU A 19 -0.41 -11.61 -1.66
N ALA A 20 -1.70 -11.43 -1.96
CA ALA A 20 -2.21 -10.25 -2.66
C ALA A 20 -1.96 -8.98 -1.84
N VAL A 21 -2.09 -9.03 -0.52
CA VAL A 21 -1.88 -7.89 0.36
C VAL A 21 -0.40 -7.46 0.41
N ILE A 22 0.53 -8.33 0.02
CA ILE A 22 1.95 -7.97 -0.09
C ILE A 22 2.14 -6.76 -1.01
N ALA A 23 1.24 -6.54 -1.98
CA ALA A 23 1.27 -5.36 -2.83
C ALA A 23 1.29 -4.03 -2.03
N GLY A 24 0.85 -4.03 -0.78
CA GLY A 24 0.90 -2.87 0.10
C GLY A 24 2.31 -2.49 0.57
N ILE A 25 3.27 -3.39 0.46
CA ILE A 25 4.65 -3.13 0.89
C ILE A 25 5.28 -2.01 0.06
N GLY A 26 5.11 -2.05 -1.26
CA GLY A 26 5.67 -1.03 -2.14
C GLY A 26 5.17 0.38 -1.81
N PRO A 27 3.87 0.63 -1.84
CA PRO A 27 3.31 1.91 -1.45
C PRO A 27 3.65 2.30 0.00
N GLY A 28 3.62 1.35 0.93
CA GLY A 28 3.95 1.62 2.33
C GLY A 28 5.37 2.14 2.50
N VAL A 29 6.34 1.47 1.90
CA VAL A 29 7.74 1.91 1.93
C VAL A 29 7.92 3.21 1.16
N GLY A 30 7.36 3.29 -0.05
CA GLY A 30 7.49 4.48 -0.90
C GLY A 30 6.88 5.71 -0.25
N GLN A 31 5.69 5.60 0.30
CA GLN A 31 5.03 6.72 0.97
C GLN A 31 5.76 7.14 2.25
N GLY A 32 6.31 6.18 2.99
CA GLY A 32 7.13 6.47 4.17
C GLY A 32 8.39 7.27 3.80
N ILE A 33 9.05 6.89 2.72
CA ILE A 33 10.21 7.62 2.20
C ILE A 33 9.80 9.03 1.76
N ALA A 34 8.71 9.15 1.02
CA ALA A 34 8.19 10.44 0.58
C ALA A 34 7.87 11.34 1.77
N ALA A 35 7.27 10.79 2.83
CA ALA A 35 6.98 11.54 4.04
C ALA A 35 8.24 12.06 4.71
N GLY A 36 9.29 11.25 4.77
CA GLY A 36 10.58 11.65 5.31
C GLY A 36 11.22 12.79 4.52
N TYR A 37 11.24 12.68 3.21
CA TYR A 37 11.76 13.73 2.33
C TYR A 37 10.92 15.00 2.43
N GLY A 38 9.59 14.86 2.48
CA GLY A 38 8.68 16.00 2.64
C GLY A 38 8.91 16.73 3.95
N ALA A 39 9.01 15.99 5.05
CA ALA A 39 9.30 16.58 6.36
C ALA A 39 10.64 17.32 6.37
N SER A 40 11.67 16.73 5.78
CA SER A 40 12.99 17.35 5.64
C SER A 40 12.91 18.63 4.81
N ALA A 41 12.18 18.60 3.69
CA ALA A 41 12.03 19.75 2.82
C ALA A 41 11.31 20.90 3.53
N VAL A 42 10.25 20.62 4.28
CA VAL A 42 9.54 21.62 5.08
C VAL A 42 10.45 22.21 6.14
N GLY A 43 11.27 21.38 6.78
CA GLY A 43 12.25 21.84 7.78
C GLY A 43 13.27 22.80 7.19
N ARG A 44 13.67 22.57 5.94
CA ARG A 44 14.64 23.45 5.25
C ARG A 44 13.98 24.69 4.64
N ASN A 45 12.73 24.61 4.26
CA ASN A 45 12.02 25.70 3.62
C ASN A 45 10.55 25.75 4.10
N PRO A 46 10.31 26.25 5.34
CA PRO A 46 8.95 26.32 5.88
C PRO A 46 8.00 27.16 5.03
N GLY A 47 8.53 28.13 4.29
CA GLY A 47 7.72 28.98 3.41
C GLY A 47 7.08 28.22 2.23
N ALA A 48 7.65 27.08 1.85
CA ALA A 48 7.14 26.24 0.76
C ALA A 48 6.28 25.08 1.27
N ARG A 49 5.90 25.06 2.54
CA ARG A 49 5.16 23.95 3.15
C ARG A 49 3.94 23.53 2.34
N GLY A 50 3.14 24.46 1.88
CA GLY A 50 1.91 24.16 1.14
C GLY A 50 2.18 23.43 -0.17
N GLU A 51 3.16 23.89 -0.93
CA GLU A 51 3.56 23.26 -2.20
C GLU A 51 4.17 21.89 -1.98
N ILE A 52 5.02 21.76 -0.97
CA ILE A 52 5.66 20.49 -0.62
C ILE A 52 4.60 19.45 -0.22
N MET A 53 3.68 19.84 0.66
CA MET A 53 2.61 18.95 1.11
C MET A 53 1.70 18.52 -0.03
N SER A 54 1.31 19.44 -0.90
CA SER A 54 0.44 19.13 -2.04
C SER A 54 1.09 18.15 -3.00
N THR A 55 2.35 18.38 -3.35
CA THR A 55 3.10 17.51 -4.26
C THR A 55 3.31 16.13 -3.64
N MET A 56 3.69 16.09 -2.37
CA MET A 56 3.92 14.86 -1.63
C MET A 56 2.65 14.02 -1.55
N LEU A 57 1.54 14.61 -1.11
CA LEU A 57 0.28 13.91 -0.94
C LEU A 57 -0.27 13.40 -2.26
N LEU A 58 -0.13 14.16 -3.35
CA LEU A 58 -0.55 13.71 -4.67
C LEU A 58 0.21 12.44 -5.08
N GLY A 59 1.51 12.44 -4.94
CA GLY A 59 2.34 11.27 -5.24
C GLY A 59 2.01 10.09 -4.36
N GLN A 60 1.80 10.32 -3.06
CA GLN A 60 1.42 9.27 -2.12
C GLN A 60 0.05 8.68 -2.45
N ALA A 61 -0.92 9.51 -2.84
CA ALA A 61 -2.25 9.03 -3.23
C ALA A 61 -2.19 8.14 -4.47
N VAL A 62 -1.39 8.52 -5.46
CA VAL A 62 -1.20 7.68 -6.66
C VAL A 62 -0.52 6.37 -6.31
N ALA A 63 0.50 6.40 -5.46
CA ALA A 63 1.20 5.19 -5.02
C ALA A 63 0.27 4.24 -4.25
N GLU A 64 -0.61 4.79 -3.40
CA GLU A 64 -1.56 4.01 -2.60
C GLU A 64 -2.50 3.18 -3.48
N THR A 65 -2.81 3.66 -4.69
CA THR A 65 -3.68 2.96 -5.63
C THR A 65 -3.19 1.54 -5.91
N THR A 66 -1.89 1.33 -6.01
CA THR A 66 -1.29 0.00 -6.22
C THR A 66 -1.59 -0.93 -5.04
N GLY A 67 -1.47 -0.43 -3.81
CA GLY A 67 -1.81 -1.20 -2.60
C GLY A 67 -3.29 -1.54 -2.53
N LEU A 68 -4.14 -0.62 -2.97
CA LEU A 68 -5.59 -0.84 -3.00
C LEU A 68 -5.97 -1.95 -4.00
N TYR A 69 -5.29 -2.07 -5.12
CA TYR A 69 -5.51 -3.17 -6.06
C TYR A 69 -5.26 -4.52 -5.38
N GLY A 70 -4.17 -4.63 -4.64
CA GLY A 70 -3.87 -5.85 -3.88
C GLY A 70 -4.91 -6.15 -2.82
N LEU A 71 -5.39 -5.13 -2.12
CA LEU A 71 -6.44 -5.28 -1.12
C LEU A 71 -7.75 -5.76 -1.75
N VAL A 72 -8.14 -5.17 -2.88
CA VAL A 72 -9.36 -5.58 -3.59
C VAL A 72 -9.26 -7.04 -4.01
N VAL A 73 -8.14 -7.46 -4.59
CA VAL A 73 -7.93 -8.87 -4.96
C VAL A 73 -8.02 -9.77 -3.74
N ALA A 74 -7.42 -9.38 -2.62
CA ALA A 74 -7.48 -10.14 -1.37
C ALA A 74 -8.91 -10.33 -0.87
N MET A 75 -9.74 -9.30 -1.00
CA MET A 75 -11.15 -9.35 -0.58
C MET A 75 -12.00 -10.23 -1.51
N ILE A 76 -11.65 -10.33 -2.78
CA ILE A 76 -12.34 -11.20 -3.74
C ILE A 76 -12.00 -12.67 -3.47
N LEU A 77 -10.79 -12.96 -3.06
CA LEU A 77 -10.37 -14.32 -2.77
C LEU A 77 -10.92 -14.80 -1.44
#